data_095cbc81cbb573dfa1b1c061f64918fd
#
_entry.id   095cbc81cbb573dfa1b1c061f64918fd
#
_cell.length_a   1.000
_cell.length_b   1.000
_cell.length_c   1.000
_cell.angle_alpha   90.00
_cell.angle_beta   90.00
_cell.angle_gamma   90.00
#
_symmetry.space_group_name_H-M   'P 1'
#
loop_
_entity.id
_entity.type
_entity.pdbx_description
1 polymer ?
#
loop_
_entity_poly.entity_id
_entity_poly.type
_entity_poly.pdbx_seq_one_letter_code
_entity_poly.pdbx_strand_id
1 'polypeptide(L)'
;MALGATLYHLQIELSDIDRGVYETLDLRLARHPSESMPYLLTRTLAYALLYEEGIAFSKGGLSSTDEAPLSVRDPQGNLRVWVEIGTPAAERLHKASKASPRLVVFTQHDPRLLVREASTREIHRAGEIEVYALNQKFLDQLGELTDRNARWTLMRNEGLLYVTVGAQTLTCELTKHALRD
;
A
#
# COMPACT_ATOMS: atom_id res chain seq x y z
N MET A 1 24.54 1.52 -18.95
CA MET A 1 24.07 0.35 -18.21
C MET A 1 22.78 0.68 -17.49
N ALA A 2 21.79 -0.18 -17.61
CA ALA A 2 20.57 -0.02 -16.83
C ALA A 2 20.88 -0.26 -15.35
N LEU A 3 20.41 0.64 -14.46
CA LEU A 3 20.52 0.45 -13.03
C LEU A 3 19.59 -0.68 -12.62
N GLY A 4 20.12 -1.64 -11.89
CA GLY A 4 19.34 -2.75 -11.34
C GLY A 4 18.47 -2.29 -10.17
N ALA A 5 17.47 -3.11 -9.82
CA ALA A 5 16.66 -2.89 -8.63
C ALA A 5 17.51 -3.02 -7.36
N THR A 6 17.20 -2.20 -6.35
CA THR A 6 17.80 -2.31 -5.02
C THR A 6 16.92 -3.21 -4.16
N LEU A 7 17.50 -4.24 -3.55
CA LEU A 7 16.76 -5.16 -2.68
C LEU A 7 16.66 -4.61 -1.26
N TYR A 8 15.43 -4.62 -0.74
CA TYR A 8 15.13 -4.30 0.65
C TYR A 8 14.65 -5.57 1.35
N HIS A 9 15.18 -5.80 2.53
CA HIS A 9 14.72 -6.86 3.43
C HIS A 9 14.16 -6.20 4.68
N LEU A 10 12.86 -6.29 4.86
CA LEU A 10 12.15 -5.67 5.97
C LEU A 10 11.48 -6.75 6.82
N GLN A 11 11.83 -6.80 8.09
CA GLN A 11 11.13 -7.63 9.06
C GLN A 11 10.19 -6.73 9.84
N ILE A 12 8.90 -7.08 9.87
CA ILE A 12 7.88 -6.27 10.51
C ILE A 12 7.15 -7.11 11.55
N GLU A 13 7.20 -6.68 12.81
CA GLU A 13 6.33 -7.20 13.85
C GLU A 13 5.04 -6.38 13.82
N LEU A 14 3.97 -7.00 13.32
CA LEU A 14 2.68 -6.37 13.14
C LEU A 14 1.76 -6.67 14.32
N SER A 15 1.20 -5.60 14.90
CA SER A 15 0.11 -5.65 15.88
C SER A 15 -1.01 -4.74 15.39
N ASP A 16 -1.90 -5.27 14.56
CA ASP A 16 -3.08 -4.54 14.08
C ASP A 16 -4.25 -4.80 15.03
N ILE A 17 -4.38 -3.94 16.03
CA ILE A 17 -5.39 -4.09 17.09
C ILE A 17 -6.79 -3.90 16.51
N ASP A 18 -6.94 -2.99 15.53
CA ASP A 18 -8.23 -2.71 14.90
C ASP A 18 -8.82 -3.93 14.19
N ARG A 19 -7.98 -4.80 13.63
CA ARG A 19 -8.41 -6.03 12.94
C ARG A 19 -8.14 -7.30 13.74
N GLY A 20 -7.43 -7.21 14.87
CA GLY A 20 -7.02 -8.39 15.64
C GLY A 20 -5.98 -9.25 14.92
N VAL A 21 -5.10 -8.66 14.12
CA VAL A 21 -4.05 -9.36 13.35
C VAL A 21 -2.70 -9.13 13.99
N TYR A 22 -2.02 -10.22 14.36
CA TYR A 22 -0.71 -10.21 15.00
C TYR A 22 0.20 -11.17 14.25
N GLU A 23 1.18 -10.63 13.52
CA GLU A 23 2.04 -11.42 12.64
C GLU A 23 3.47 -10.90 12.64
N THR A 24 4.41 -11.79 12.38
CA THR A 24 5.79 -11.42 12.03
C THR A 24 5.94 -11.58 10.52
N LEU A 25 6.17 -10.45 9.84
CA LEU A 25 6.29 -10.41 8.39
C LEU A 25 7.76 -10.32 8.01
N ASP A 26 8.18 -11.15 7.06
CA ASP A 26 9.53 -11.12 6.48
C ASP A 26 9.39 -10.78 5.00
N LEU A 27 9.64 -9.50 4.66
CA LEU A 27 9.39 -8.97 3.33
C LEU A 27 10.68 -8.72 2.57
N ARG A 28 10.70 -9.18 1.32
CA ARG A 28 11.77 -8.88 0.37
C ARG A 28 11.18 -8.10 -0.78
N LEU A 29 11.64 -6.85 -0.94
CA LEU A 29 11.12 -5.93 -1.94
C LEU A 29 12.24 -5.49 -2.87
N ALA A 30 11.97 -5.55 -4.17
CA ALA A 30 12.86 -4.97 -5.17
C ALA A 30 12.37 -3.55 -5.45
N ARG A 31 13.17 -2.55 -5.07
CA ARG A 31 12.90 -1.15 -5.39
C ARG A 31 13.42 -0.86 -6.79
N HIS A 32 12.51 -0.56 -7.72
CA HIS A 32 12.89 -0.13 -9.06
C HIS A 32 13.63 1.21 -9.01
N PRO A 33 14.62 1.48 -9.91
CA PRO A 33 15.33 2.77 -9.93
C PRO A 33 14.44 3.99 -10.04
N SER A 34 13.27 3.86 -10.69
CA SER A 34 12.28 4.94 -10.81
C SER A 34 11.29 5.01 -9.65
N GLU A 35 11.33 4.05 -8.74
CA GLU A 35 10.44 4.01 -7.57
C GLU A 35 10.95 4.95 -6.48
N SER A 36 10.11 5.92 -6.06
CA SER A 36 10.46 6.79 -4.93
C SER A 36 10.42 6.01 -3.62
N MET A 37 11.15 6.48 -2.62
CA MET A 37 11.11 5.88 -1.29
C MET A 37 9.71 5.96 -0.66
N PRO A 38 8.98 7.08 -0.73
CA PRO A 38 7.60 7.14 -0.26
C PRO A 38 6.67 6.10 -0.91
N TYR A 39 6.84 5.83 -2.21
CA TYR A 39 6.05 4.79 -2.90
C TYR A 39 6.37 3.40 -2.33
N LEU A 40 7.66 3.07 -2.19
CA LEU A 40 8.09 1.79 -1.61
C LEU A 40 7.52 1.58 -0.22
N LEU A 41 7.61 2.60 0.64
CA LEU A 41 7.10 2.54 2.01
C LEU A 41 5.58 2.44 2.04
N THR A 42 4.88 3.12 1.14
CA THR A 42 3.42 3.04 1.04
C THR A 42 2.98 1.64 0.67
N ARG A 43 3.60 0.99 -0.32
CA ARG A 43 3.23 -0.39 -0.67
C ARG A 43 3.62 -1.40 0.41
N THR A 44 4.70 -1.14 1.15
CA THR A 44 5.09 -1.97 2.29
C THR A 44 4.06 -1.89 3.42
N LEU A 45 3.64 -0.66 3.76
CA LEU A 45 2.62 -0.43 4.78
C LEU A 45 1.26 -1.00 4.34
N ALA A 46 0.91 -0.85 3.07
CA ALA A 46 -0.31 -1.44 2.52
C ALA A 46 -0.33 -2.96 2.68
N TYR A 47 0.80 -3.63 2.41
CA TYR A 47 0.92 -5.07 2.63
C TYR A 47 0.63 -5.44 4.09
N ALA A 48 1.27 -4.76 5.03
CA ALA A 48 1.10 -5.06 6.45
C ALA A 48 -0.32 -4.74 6.94
N LEU A 49 -0.88 -3.59 6.53
CA LEU A 49 -2.18 -3.12 6.99
C LEU A 49 -3.37 -3.87 6.35
N LEU A 50 -3.13 -4.56 5.24
CA LEU A 50 -4.12 -5.42 4.60
C LEU A 50 -3.76 -6.91 4.73
N TYR A 51 -2.76 -7.22 5.54
CA TYR A 51 -2.24 -8.59 5.65
C TYR A 51 -3.35 -9.60 5.92
N GLU A 52 -3.41 -10.59 5.06
CA GLU A 52 -4.20 -11.81 5.20
C GLU A 52 -3.54 -12.90 4.33
N GLU A 53 -3.93 -14.13 4.55
CA GLU A 53 -3.42 -15.24 3.74
C GLU A 53 -3.72 -15.00 2.25
N GLY A 54 -2.73 -15.20 1.40
CA GLY A 54 -2.85 -14.99 -0.05
C GLY A 54 -2.43 -13.62 -0.54
N ILE A 55 -1.99 -12.71 0.36
CA ILE A 55 -1.48 -11.40 -0.06
C ILE A 55 -0.09 -11.54 -0.69
N ALA A 56 0.14 -10.82 -1.79
CA ALA A 56 1.42 -10.83 -2.50
C ALA A 56 1.65 -9.53 -3.28
N PHE A 57 2.93 -9.16 -3.40
CA PHE A 57 3.34 -8.10 -4.33
C PHE A 57 3.30 -8.59 -5.77
N SER A 58 3.11 -7.66 -6.72
CA SER A 58 3.20 -7.95 -8.14
C SER A 58 4.59 -8.50 -8.51
N LYS A 59 4.61 -9.55 -9.33
CA LYS A 59 5.85 -10.13 -9.86
C LYS A 59 6.47 -9.24 -10.94
N GLY A 60 5.65 -8.48 -11.67
CA GLY A 60 6.09 -7.58 -12.74
C GLY A 60 6.59 -6.22 -12.27
N GLY A 61 6.49 -5.93 -10.98
CA GLY A 61 6.90 -4.65 -10.41
C GLY A 61 6.08 -3.47 -10.95
N LEU A 62 6.68 -2.28 -10.97
CA LEU A 62 6.01 -1.04 -11.39
C LEU A 62 5.63 -1.00 -12.87
N SER A 63 6.30 -1.79 -13.71
CA SER A 63 6.09 -1.75 -15.16
C SER A 63 4.87 -2.54 -15.62
N SER A 64 4.26 -3.34 -14.77
CA SER A 64 3.07 -4.11 -15.13
C SER A 64 1.82 -3.23 -15.10
N THR A 65 1.16 -3.09 -16.26
CA THR A 65 -0.10 -2.35 -16.38
C THR A 65 -1.33 -3.23 -16.12
N ASP A 66 -1.15 -4.54 -16.14
CA ASP A 66 -2.25 -5.51 -16.03
C ASP A 66 -2.35 -6.18 -14.66
N GLU A 67 -1.37 -5.93 -13.80
CA GLU A 67 -1.33 -6.49 -12.46
C GLU A 67 -1.47 -5.39 -11.40
N ALA A 68 -2.16 -5.73 -10.31
CA ALA A 68 -2.17 -4.88 -9.12
C ALA A 68 -0.76 -4.84 -8.51
N PRO A 69 -0.28 -3.69 -8.00
CA PRO A 69 0.97 -3.62 -7.24
C PRO A 69 0.97 -4.59 -6.07
N LEU A 70 -0.20 -4.87 -5.53
CA LEU A 70 -0.43 -5.75 -4.40
C LEU A 70 -1.80 -6.38 -4.56
N SER A 71 -1.93 -7.68 -4.28
CA SER A 71 -3.22 -8.37 -4.41
C SER A 71 -3.39 -9.45 -3.36
N VAL A 72 -4.65 -9.80 -3.09
CA VAL A 72 -5.01 -10.95 -2.27
C VAL A 72 -5.76 -11.94 -3.15
N ARG A 73 -5.29 -13.19 -3.16
CA ARG A 73 -5.93 -14.29 -3.88
C ARG A 73 -6.34 -15.37 -2.90
N ASP A 74 -7.44 -16.04 -3.22
CA ASP A 74 -7.88 -17.21 -2.45
C ASP A 74 -7.03 -18.45 -2.80
N PRO A 75 -7.18 -19.58 -2.05
CA PRO A 75 -6.43 -20.80 -2.35
C PRO A 75 -6.62 -21.36 -3.76
N GLN A 76 -7.73 -21.02 -4.43
CA GLN A 76 -8.02 -21.41 -5.80
C GLN A 76 -7.41 -20.46 -6.84
N GLY A 77 -6.74 -19.39 -6.37
CA GLY A 77 -6.10 -18.40 -7.23
C GLY A 77 -7.02 -17.28 -7.71
N ASN A 78 -8.25 -17.21 -7.21
CA ASN A 78 -9.18 -16.13 -7.57
C ASN A 78 -8.78 -14.82 -6.89
N LEU A 79 -8.80 -13.73 -7.66
CA LEU A 79 -8.51 -12.38 -7.15
C LEU A 79 -9.62 -11.92 -6.22
N ARG A 80 -9.26 -11.62 -4.97
CA ARG A 80 -10.20 -11.17 -3.93
C ARG A 80 -10.07 -9.68 -3.65
N VAL A 81 -8.84 -9.18 -3.64
CA VAL A 81 -8.55 -7.75 -3.40
C VAL A 81 -7.50 -7.28 -4.39
N TRP A 82 -7.77 -6.16 -5.03
CA TRP A 82 -6.81 -5.42 -5.83
C TRP A 82 -6.39 -4.19 -5.05
N VAL A 83 -5.09 -3.99 -4.85
CA VAL A 83 -4.55 -2.83 -4.12
C VAL A 83 -3.73 -1.98 -5.07
N GLU A 84 -4.14 -0.73 -5.24
CA GLU A 84 -3.40 0.29 -5.96
C GLU A 84 -2.58 1.15 -5.01
N ILE A 85 -1.45 1.63 -5.50
CA ILE A 85 -0.56 2.52 -4.73
C ILE A 85 -0.38 3.82 -5.52
N GLY A 86 -0.50 4.95 -4.84
CA GLY A 86 -0.28 6.26 -5.43
C GLY A 86 -1.55 6.91 -5.95
N THR A 87 -1.49 7.48 -7.15
CA THR A 87 -2.61 8.20 -7.77
C THR A 87 -2.94 7.58 -9.13
N PRO A 88 -3.60 6.40 -9.13
CA PRO A 88 -3.96 5.74 -10.40
C PRO A 88 -4.96 6.56 -11.20
N ALA A 89 -4.87 6.46 -12.53
CA ALA A 89 -5.82 7.10 -13.43
C ALA A 89 -7.22 6.48 -13.30
N ALA A 90 -8.25 7.24 -13.64
CA ALA A 90 -9.65 6.80 -13.58
C ALA A 90 -9.89 5.53 -14.39
N GLU A 91 -9.27 5.41 -15.57
CA GLU A 91 -9.37 4.22 -16.42
C GLU A 91 -8.83 2.97 -15.73
N ARG A 92 -7.70 3.09 -15.03
CA ARG A 92 -7.11 1.99 -14.27
C ARG A 92 -8.01 1.58 -13.10
N LEU A 93 -8.56 2.55 -12.37
CA LEU A 93 -9.51 2.29 -11.29
C LEU A 93 -10.76 1.57 -11.79
N HIS A 94 -11.29 1.99 -12.95
CA HIS A 94 -12.44 1.34 -13.59
C HIS A 94 -12.13 -0.13 -13.93
N LYS A 95 -10.99 -0.38 -14.56
CA LYS A 95 -10.52 -1.73 -14.91
C LYS A 95 -10.34 -2.61 -13.67
N ALA A 96 -9.64 -2.08 -12.67
CA ALA A 96 -9.38 -2.79 -11.42
C ALA A 96 -10.67 -3.12 -10.66
N SER A 97 -11.60 -2.19 -10.60
CA SER A 97 -12.91 -2.39 -9.97
C SER A 97 -13.73 -3.48 -10.62
N LYS A 98 -13.60 -3.65 -11.94
CA LYS A 98 -14.27 -4.75 -12.66
C LYS A 98 -13.56 -6.09 -12.43
N ALA A 99 -12.24 -6.07 -12.25
CA ALA A 99 -11.43 -7.28 -12.12
C ALA A 99 -11.48 -7.91 -10.72
N SER A 100 -11.84 -7.14 -9.70
CA SER A 100 -11.78 -7.59 -8.31
C SER A 100 -13.05 -7.21 -7.55
N PRO A 101 -13.52 -8.08 -6.64
CA PRO A 101 -14.66 -7.75 -5.77
C PRO A 101 -14.36 -6.62 -4.78
N ARG A 102 -13.10 -6.39 -4.43
CA ARG A 102 -12.68 -5.29 -3.55
C ARG A 102 -11.49 -4.55 -4.14
N LEU A 103 -11.58 -3.23 -4.22
CA LEU A 103 -10.49 -2.35 -4.66
C LEU A 103 -10.13 -1.38 -3.54
N VAL A 104 -8.85 -1.37 -3.19
CA VAL A 104 -8.29 -0.49 -2.15
C VAL A 104 -7.16 0.33 -2.76
N VAL A 105 -7.09 1.61 -2.46
CA VAL A 105 -6.01 2.50 -2.87
C VAL A 105 -5.29 3.02 -1.64
N PHE A 106 -3.97 2.85 -1.60
CA PHE A 106 -3.10 3.53 -0.62
C PHE A 106 -2.35 4.64 -1.34
N THR A 107 -2.46 5.85 -0.85
CA THR A 107 -1.78 6.99 -1.45
C THR A 107 -0.91 7.75 -0.46
N GLN A 108 0.26 8.20 -0.93
CA GLN A 108 1.16 9.12 -0.25
C GLN A 108 0.90 10.57 -0.67
N HIS A 109 -0.02 10.78 -1.60
CA HIS A 109 -0.39 12.09 -2.11
C HIS A 109 -1.69 12.58 -1.47
N ASP A 110 -2.09 13.81 -1.77
CA ASP A 110 -3.37 14.36 -1.36
C ASP A 110 -4.52 13.53 -1.96
N PRO A 111 -5.39 12.94 -1.15
CA PRO A 111 -6.49 12.11 -1.66
C PRO A 111 -7.48 12.87 -2.54
N ARG A 112 -7.52 14.22 -2.45
CA ARG A 112 -8.35 15.05 -3.34
C ARG A 112 -7.95 14.89 -4.81
N LEU A 113 -6.69 14.52 -5.09
CA LEU A 113 -6.24 14.23 -6.45
C LEU A 113 -6.98 13.02 -7.02
N LEU A 114 -7.18 11.98 -6.22
CA LEU A 114 -7.95 10.79 -6.62
C LEU A 114 -9.43 11.11 -6.83
N VAL A 115 -10.01 11.90 -5.96
CA VAL A 115 -11.41 12.35 -6.09
C VAL A 115 -11.59 13.14 -7.38
N ARG A 116 -10.65 14.05 -7.67
CA ARG A 116 -10.66 14.85 -8.91
C ARG A 116 -10.52 13.93 -10.14
N GLU A 117 -9.58 13.01 -10.12
CA GLU A 117 -9.37 12.06 -11.21
C GLU A 117 -10.63 11.21 -11.42
N ALA A 118 -11.26 10.74 -10.35
CA ALA A 118 -12.47 9.94 -10.41
C ALA A 118 -13.68 10.70 -10.98
N SER A 119 -13.65 12.03 -10.96
CA SER A 119 -14.71 12.86 -11.54
C SER A 119 -14.61 12.98 -13.07
N THR A 120 -13.48 12.60 -13.67
CA THR A 120 -13.23 12.76 -15.11
C THR A 120 -13.99 11.76 -15.96
N ARG A 121 -14.39 10.63 -15.40
CA ARG A 121 -15.17 9.60 -16.10
C ARG A 121 -15.91 8.70 -15.10
N GLU A 122 -16.83 7.91 -15.62
CA GLU A 122 -17.52 6.92 -14.80
C GLU A 122 -16.58 5.78 -14.40
N ILE A 123 -16.59 5.43 -13.12
CA ILE A 123 -15.82 4.31 -12.56
C ILE A 123 -16.80 3.31 -11.98
N HIS A 124 -16.63 2.04 -12.36
CA HIS A 124 -17.46 0.94 -11.85
C HIS A 124 -17.36 0.85 -10.33
N ARG A 125 -18.49 0.85 -9.63
CA ARG A 125 -18.59 0.79 -8.16
C ARG A 125 -17.73 1.82 -7.44
N ALA A 126 -17.64 3.05 -7.96
CA ALA A 126 -16.78 4.09 -7.42
C ALA A 126 -17.00 4.35 -5.92
N GLY A 127 -18.25 4.27 -5.44
CA GLY A 127 -18.59 4.47 -4.02
C GLY A 127 -18.09 3.35 -3.09
N GLU A 128 -17.70 2.20 -3.62
CA GLU A 128 -17.18 1.07 -2.84
C GLU A 128 -15.64 1.05 -2.79
N ILE A 129 -14.97 1.92 -3.54
CA ILE A 129 -13.51 1.99 -3.56
C ILE A 129 -13.01 2.63 -2.26
N GLU A 130 -12.17 1.90 -1.54
CA GLU A 130 -11.57 2.37 -0.29
C GLU A 130 -10.28 3.12 -0.60
N VAL A 131 -10.13 4.32 -0.06
CA VAL A 131 -8.90 5.12 -0.21
C VAL A 131 -8.31 5.39 1.17
N TYR A 132 -7.06 5.00 1.37
CA TYR A 132 -6.29 5.28 2.57
C TYR A 132 -5.14 6.22 2.23
N ALA A 133 -5.04 7.33 2.96
CA ALA A 133 -3.97 8.30 2.76
C ALA A 133 -2.97 8.25 3.92
N LEU A 134 -1.68 8.27 3.56
CA LEU A 134 -0.56 8.35 4.48
C LEU A 134 0.07 9.73 4.40
N ASN A 135 0.50 10.26 5.53
CA ASN A 135 1.13 11.56 5.63
C ASN A 135 2.51 11.56 4.97
N GLN A 136 2.78 12.51 4.10
CA GLN A 136 4.06 12.61 3.37
C GLN A 136 5.24 12.81 4.33
N LYS A 137 5.09 13.66 5.34
CA LYS A 137 6.15 13.92 6.33
C LYS A 137 6.50 12.65 7.12
N PHE A 138 5.48 11.88 7.50
CA PHE A 138 5.68 10.58 8.15
C PHE A 138 6.48 9.64 7.27
N LEU A 139 6.14 9.54 5.98
CA LEU A 139 6.85 8.68 5.03
C LEU A 139 8.28 9.14 4.81
N ASP A 140 8.53 10.44 4.74
CA ASP A 140 9.88 10.99 4.60
C ASP A 140 10.75 10.64 5.83
N GLN A 141 10.20 10.79 7.02
CA GLN A 141 10.88 10.43 8.27
C GLN A 141 11.14 8.92 8.35
N LEU A 142 10.16 8.10 7.99
CA LEU A 142 10.31 6.66 7.98
C LEU A 142 11.37 6.22 6.97
N GLY A 143 11.44 6.89 5.82
CA GLY A 143 12.45 6.65 4.80
C GLY A 143 13.88 6.90 5.32
N GLU A 144 14.07 7.96 6.10
CA GLU A 144 15.37 8.28 6.70
C GLU A 144 15.83 7.21 7.69
N LEU A 145 14.88 6.54 8.37
CA LEU A 145 15.18 5.51 9.37
C LEU A 145 15.28 4.09 8.77
N THR A 146 14.87 3.90 7.52
CA THR A 146 14.75 2.58 6.90
C THR A 146 15.92 2.29 5.98
N ASP A 147 16.84 1.44 6.45
CA ASP A 147 17.93 0.90 5.64
C ASP A 147 17.45 -0.29 4.80
N ARG A 148 18.31 -0.78 3.90
CA ARG A 148 18.01 -1.94 3.05
C ARG A 148 17.76 -3.22 3.83
N ASN A 149 18.28 -3.32 5.05
CA ASN A 149 17.96 -4.35 6.02
C ASN A 149 17.41 -3.65 7.25
N ALA A 150 16.11 -3.65 7.42
CA ALA A 150 15.47 -2.94 8.52
C ALA A 150 14.49 -3.83 9.27
N ARG A 151 14.25 -3.48 10.50
CA ARG A 151 13.28 -4.13 11.36
C ARG A 151 12.34 -3.07 11.91
N TRP A 152 11.05 -3.27 11.70
CA TRP A 152 10.00 -2.40 12.22
C TRP A 152 9.15 -3.14 13.24
N THR A 153 8.67 -2.39 14.22
CA THR A 153 7.46 -2.75 14.95
C THR A 153 6.36 -1.84 14.46
N LEU A 154 5.29 -2.40 13.91
CA LEU A 154 4.15 -1.64 13.40
C LEU A 154 2.92 -1.98 14.23
N MET A 155 2.36 -0.99 14.90
CA MET A 155 1.11 -1.11 15.64
C MET A 155 0.05 -0.22 15.02
N ARG A 156 -1.18 -0.74 14.87
CA ARG A 156 -2.35 0.04 14.50
C ARG A 156 -3.37 -0.06 15.63
N ASN A 157 -3.83 1.09 16.09
CA ASN A 157 -4.86 1.18 17.13
C ASN A 157 -5.71 2.42 16.92
N GLU A 158 -7.02 2.24 16.77
CA GLU A 158 -7.99 3.33 16.54
C GLU A 158 -7.60 4.23 15.36
N GLY A 159 -7.13 3.62 14.27
CA GLY A 159 -6.70 4.32 13.05
C GLY A 159 -5.35 5.02 13.15
N LEU A 160 -4.67 4.96 14.28
CA LEU A 160 -3.33 5.50 14.45
C LEU A 160 -2.28 4.42 14.20
N LEU A 161 -1.26 4.77 13.44
CA LEU A 161 -0.10 3.92 13.17
C LEU A 161 1.07 4.37 14.03
N TYR A 162 1.73 3.40 14.65
CA TYR A 162 2.97 3.59 15.41
C TYR A 162 4.02 2.70 14.79
N VAL A 163 5.04 3.29 14.18
CA VAL A 163 6.15 2.55 13.58
C VAL A 163 7.41 2.84 14.38
N THR A 164 7.97 1.79 14.96
CA THR A 164 9.22 1.89 15.72
C THR A 164 10.36 1.29 14.90
N VAL A 165 11.41 2.08 14.71
CA VAL A 165 12.65 1.68 14.04
C VAL A 165 13.80 2.03 14.97
N GLY A 166 14.49 1.01 15.51
CA GLY A 166 15.50 1.22 16.53
C GLY A 166 14.88 1.86 17.79
N ALA A 167 15.40 3.02 18.18
CA ALA A 167 14.94 3.74 19.37
C ALA A 167 13.89 4.82 19.05
N GLN A 168 13.49 4.97 17.79
CA GLN A 168 12.56 6.01 17.36
C GLN A 168 11.19 5.44 16.99
N THR A 169 10.13 6.11 17.46
CA THR A 169 8.75 5.79 17.10
C THR A 169 8.14 6.96 16.37
N LEU A 170 7.62 6.66 15.17
CA LEU A 170 6.86 7.61 14.34
C LEU A 170 5.39 7.29 14.45
N THR A 171 4.56 8.33 14.45
CA THR A 171 3.11 8.21 14.55
C THR A 171 2.44 8.86 13.35
N CYS A 172 1.44 8.20 12.80
CA CYS A 172 0.66 8.70 11.66
C CYS A 172 -0.80 8.28 11.80
N GLU A 173 -1.71 9.20 11.53
CA GLU A 173 -3.11 8.85 11.37
C GLU A 173 -3.33 8.25 9.99
N LEU A 174 -3.94 7.05 9.92
CA LEU A 174 -4.36 6.44 8.67
C LEU A 174 -5.79 6.89 8.36
N THR A 175 -5.92 7.88 7.47
CA THR A 175 -7.23 8.43 7.13
C THR A 175 -7.87 7.66 5.98
N LYS A 176 -9.17 7.33 6.13
CA LYS A 176 -9.97 6.68 5.10
C LYS A 176 -10.85 7.71 4.40
N HIS A 177 -10.82 7.70 3.09
CA HIS A 177 -11.60 8.61 2.25
C HIS A 177 -12.50 7.83 1.31
N ALA A 178 -13.67 8.38 0.99
CA ALA A 178 -14.51 7.88 -0.08
C ALA A 178 -14.09 8.53 -1.39
N LEU A 179 -14.07 7.76 -2.47
CA LEU A 179 -13.79 8.28 -3.81
C LEU A 179 -14.99 9.05 -4.35
N ARG A 180 -16.21 8.60 -4.02
CA ARG A 180 -17.50 9.25 -4.27
C ARG A 180 -18.44 8.98 -3.10
N ASP A 181 -19.32 9.94 -2.85
CA ASP A 181 -20.43 9.79 -1.93
C ASP A 181 -21.53 8.88 -2.50
#